data_dfb1833fce3c6b6828717711e6703dab
#
_entry.id   dfb1833fce3c6b6828717711e6703dab
#
_cell.length_a   1.000
_cell.length_b   1.000
_cell.length_c   1.000
_cell.angle_alpha   90.00
_cell.angle_beta   90.00
_cell.angle_gamma   90.00
#
_symmetry.space_group_name_H-M   'P 1'
#
loop_
_entity.id
_entity.type
_entity.pdbx_description
1 polymer ?
#
loop_
_entity_poly.entity_id
_entity_poly.type
_entity_poly.pdbx_seq_one_letter_code
_entity_poly.pdbx_strand_id
1 'polypeptide(L)'
;MGRTTIGTRRRLAVGTLAVLMAGTITACGGDGDGEGGGDGKPVTISVATFNEFGYEGLIEEWNDSHDDIKIEQVKVGTWDDAKANLYTKLAAGSGLSDIEAIEGDAMPAILAEEGAFEDLTDPELDGRWLDWVAEKATNADGRMIGYATDIGHEGICYRADLFEKAGLPTDREEVAGLMGTWDDYFATGEDFIKKVPGTAWYDSSGGLAQAMLNQVENPFETDDNTVDVENDDLKAVWDAVTGNVEKGLSTKLSQWSDDWTASFQKDGFATMACPGWMLGVVAGNAEGVDGWDFANVFPGGGGNWGGSFLTVPSQGDHVEEAKEVANWLTAPEQQIKAFEAKGTFPSQPAAYDDEAITTATNEFFNDAPVGQILAERAEAVTVQPYKGPKYSDILQAFQAAINRVDDGSQDPDKSWQQFLTDVEALG
;
A
#
# COMPACT_ATOMS: atom_id res chain seq x y z
N MET A 1 -2.94 -65.46 -11.93
CA MET A 1 -2.41 -65.51 -13.28
C MET A 1 -1.98 -64.09 -13.59
N GLY A 2 -0.77 -63.65 -13.46
CA GLY A 2 0.46 -64.01 -14.18
C GLY A 2 0.59 -62.94 -15.25
N ARG A 3 1.56 -62.07 -15.23
CA ARG A 3 2.99 -62.17 -15.46
C ARG A 3 3.68 -60.77 -15.39
N THR A 4 4.72 -60.75 -14.64
CA THR A 4 5.88 -59.87 -14.59
C THR A 4 6.51 -59.64 -15.97
N THR A 5 6.99 -58.41 -16.26
CA THR A 5 8.16 -58.22 -17.11
C THR A 5 9.03 -57.06 -16.62
N ILE A 6 10.28 -57.44 -16.36
CA ILE A 6 11.46 -56.67 -16.01
C ILE A 6 12.06 -56.11 -17.30
N GLY A 7 12.60 -54.92 -17.30
CA GLY A 7 13.32 -54.34 -18.44
C GLY A 7 14.10 -53.08 -18.07
N THR A 8 15.26 -53.24 -17.63
CA THR A 8 16.64 -52.95 -18.07
C THR A 8 17.12 -51.51 -17.81
N ARG A 9 18.03 -51.42 -16.85
CA ARG A 9 18.93 -50.28 -16.61
C ARG A 9 19.90 -50.11 -17.79
N ARG A 10 20.02 -48.87 -18.30
CA ARG A 10 21.18 -48.42 -19.06
C ARG A 10 21.91 -47.33 -18.28
N ARG A 11 23.07 -47.65 -17.79
CA ARG A 11 24.13 -46.73 -17.36
C ARG A 11 24.77 -46.18 -18.63
N LEU A 12 24.96 -44.86 -18.72
CA LEU A 12 25.86 -44.21 -19.66
C LEU A 12 26.90 -43.41 -18.89
N ALA A 13 28.11 -43.60 -19.33
CA ALA A 13 29.34 -43.22 -18.68
C ALA A 13 29.69 -41.73 -18.82
N VAL A 14 30.43 -41.27 -17.83
CA VAL A 14 31.17 -40.03 -17.70
C VAL A 14 32.21 -39.91 -18.82
N GLY A 15 32.21 -38.73 -19.51
CA GLY A 15 33.27 -38.31 -20.39
C GLY A 15 33.76 -36.94 -19.98
N THR A 16 34.84 -36.91 -19.18
CA THR A 16 35.58 -35.71 -18.80
C THR A 16 36.46 -35.29 -19.98
N LEU A 17 36.28 -34.09 -20.54
CA LEU A 17 37.26 -33.52 -21.47
C LEU A 17 37.77 -32.21 -20.85
N ALA A 18 38.97 -32.25 -20.30
CA ALA A 18 39.76 -31.09 -19.88
C ALA A 18 40.48 -30.52 -21.12
N VAL A 19 40.21 -29.28 -21.47
CA VAL A 19 41.03 -28.51 -22.41
C VAL A 19 41.78 -27.44 -21.63
N LEU A 20 43.07 -27.66 -21.47
CA LEU A 20 44.04 -26.63 -21.05
C LEU A 20 44.35 -25.72 -22.24
N MET A 21 44.04 -24.42 -22.14
CA MET A 21 44.68 -23.42 -22.98
C MET A 21 45.54 -22.52 -22.09
N ALA A 22 46.82 -22.64 -22.24
CA ALA A 22 47.82 -21.73 -21.74
C ALA A 22 47.88 -20.51 -22.67
N GLY A 23 47.58 -19.35 -22.18
CA GLY A 23 47.72 -18.04 -22.86
C GLY A 23 48.71 -17.16 -22.10
N THR A 24 49.72 -16.75 -22.77
CA THR A 24 50.93 -16.03 -22.37
C THR A 24 50.61 -14.67 -21.75
N ILE A 25 51.20 -14.41 -20.59
CA ILE A 25 51.31 -13.12 -19.94
C ILE A 25 52.36 -12.28 -20.68
N THR A 26 51.96 -11.16 -21.27
CA THR A 26 52.91 -10.11 -21.69
C THR A 26 52.68 -8.92 -20.74
N ALA A 27 53.58 -8.73 -19.81
CA ALA A 27 53.69 -7.51 -19.02
C ALA A 27 54.35 -6.42 -19.86
N CYS A 28 53.66 -5.32 -20.07
CA CYS A 28 54.28 -4.02 -20.41
C CYS A 28 53.82 -3.00 -19.40
N GLY A 29 54.76 -2.53 -18.56
CA GLY A 29 54.55 -1.38 -17.70
C GLY A 29 54.49 -0.10 -18.54
N GLY A 30 53.64 0.83 -18.12
CA GLY A 30 53.58 2.19 -18.60
C GLY A 30 52.86 3.00 -17.56
N ASP A 31 53.63 3.83 -16.82
CA ASP A 31 53.08 4.92 -16.01
C ASP A 31 52.31 5.85 -16.93
N GLY A 32 51.07 6.13 -16.59
CA GLY A 32 50.21 7.13 -17.24
C GLY A 32 49.11 7.48 -16.31
N ASP A 33 49.20 8.65 -15.68
CA ASP A 33 48.08 9.37 -15.09
C ASP A 33 46.96 9.42 -16.13
N GLY A 34 45.90 8.69 -15.89
CA GLY A 34 44.70 8.67 -16.73
C GLY A 34 43.50 9.01 -15.87
N GLU A 35 43.02 10.23 -16.05
CA GLU A 35 41.69 10.68 -15.70
C GLU A 35 40.66 9.57 -15.99
N GLY A 36 39.75 9.32 -15.03
CA GLY A 36 38.66 8.38 -15.17
C GLY A 36 37.71 8.76 -16.31
N GLY A 37 37.94 8.17 -17.47
CA GLY A 37 36.98 8.16 -18.56
C GLY A 37 36.03 6.99 -18.29
N GLY A 38 34.82 7.27 -17.80
CA GLY A 38 33.72 6.31 -17.79
C GLY A 38 33.46 5.82 -19.21
N ASP A 39 33.11 4.57 -19.37
CA ASP A 39 32.86 3.84 -20.63
C ASP A 39 31.71 4.40 -21.49
N GLY A 40 31.19 5.59 -21.23
CA GLY A 40 30.17 6.28 -22.03
C GLY A 40 28.83 5.51 -22.12
N LYS A 41 28.63 4.51 -21.28
CA LYS A 41 27.32 3.82 -21.15
C LYS A 41 26.51 4.48 -20.06
N PRO A 42 25.19 4.63 -20.26
CA PRO A 42 24.33 5.12 -19.20
C PRO A 42 24.40 4.21 -17.96
N VAL A 43 24.30 4.84 -16.79
CA VAL A 43 24.00 4.14 -15.54
C VAL A 43 22.53 3.72 -15.58
N THR A 44 22.21 2.51 -15.16
CA THR A 44 20.81 2.05 -15.04
C THR A 44 20.45 1.98 -13.58
N ILE A 45 19.44 2.73 -13.18
CA ILE A 45 18.89 2.75 -11.82
C ILE A 45 17.65 1.88 -11.81
N SER A 46 17.68 0.82 -11.02
CA SER A 46 16.58 -0.08 -10.79
C SER A 46 15.66 0.46 -9.67
N VAL A 47 14.34 0.55 -9.95
CA VAL A 47 13.32 1.04 -9.02
C VAL A 47 12.35 -0.09 -8.74
N ALA A 48 12.44 -0.72 -7.57
CA ALA A 48 11.48 -1.73 -7.15
C ALA A 48 10.21 -1.07 -6.63
N THR A 49 9.07 -1.50 -7.18
CA THR A 49 7.73 -1.03 -6.79
C THR A 49 6.81 -2.22 -6.56
N PHE A 50 5.76 -2.00 -5.78
CA PHE A 50 4.66 -2.94 -5.57
C PHE A 50 3.36 -2.32 -6.06
N ASN A 51 2.31 -3.11 -6.28
CA ASN A 51 1.03 -2.62 -6.82
C ASN A 51 1.24 -1.66 -8.01
N GLU A 52 0.56 -0.50 -8.02
CA GLU A 52 0.60 0.47 -9.11
C GLU A 52 1.01 1.86 -8.60
N PHE A 53 2.10 2.40 -9.11
CA PHE A 53 2.63 3.73 -8.76
C PHE A 53 2.37 4.79 -9.82
N GLY A 54 1.95 4.40 -11.03
CA GLY A 54 1.78 5.33 -12.14
C GLY A 54 3.09 5.79 -12.79
N TYR A 55 4.17 5.04 -12.61
CA TYR A 55 5.52 5.45 -13.03
C TYR A 55 5.88 5.10 -14.48
N GLU A 56 5.09 4.30 -15.19
CA GLU A 56 5.43 3.84 -16.54
C GLU A 56 5.72 4.99 -17.49
N GLY A 57 4.81 5.97 -17.58
CA GLY A 57 4.98 7.15 -18.43
C GLY A 57 6.11 8.08 -17.97
N LEU A 58 6.30 8.20 -16.65
CA LEU A 58 7.39 8.98 -16.07
C LEU A 58 8.75 8.38 -16.41
N ILE A 59 8.89 7.06 -16.34
CA ILE A 59 10.12 6.36 -16.68
C ILE A 59 10.43 6.51 -18.18
N GLU A 60 9.43 6.45 -19.06
CA GLU A 60 9.62 6.74 -20.47
C GLU A 60 10.08 8.18 -20.68
N GLU A 61 9.45 9.17 -20.04
CA GLU A 61 9.84 10.58 -20.10
C GLU A 61 11.29 10.83 -19.65
N TRP A 62 11.68 10.24 -18.49
CA TRP A 62 13.05 10.31 -18.00
C TRP A 62 14.03 9.69 -19.01
N ASN A 63 13.74 8.48 -19.45
CA ASN A 63 14.61 7.72 -20.34
C ASN A 63 14.78 8.37 -21.72
N ASP A 64 13.80 9.13 -22.18
CA ASP A 64 13.88 9.87 -23.45
C ASP A 64 14.70 11.18 -23.31
N SER A 65 14.74 11.77 -22.11
CA SER A 65 15.37 13.07 -21.86
C SER A 65 16.78 12.99 -21.27
N HIS A 66 17.20 11.85 -20.71
CA HIS A 66 18.52 11.66 -20.09
C HIS A 66 19.29 10.56 -20.81
N ASP A 67 20.52 10.88 -21.25
CA ASP A 67 21.41 9.93 -21.95
C ASP A 67 22.37 9.20 -21.01
N ASP A 68 22.61 9.74 -19.81
CA ASP A 68 23.58 9.30 -18.81
C ASP A 68 22.98 8.40 -17.72
N ILE A 69 21.72 8.61 -17.35
CA ILE A 69 20.99 7.81 -16.37
C ILE A 69 19.71 7.25 -17.02
N LYS A 70 19.49 5.95 -16.90
CA LYS A 70 18.27 5.28 -17.33
C LYS A 70 17.59 4.62 -16.14
N ILE A 71 16.27 4.62 -16.12
CA ILE A 71 15.46 3.99 -15.08
C ILE A 71 14.90 2.68 -15.60
N GLU A 72 14.99 1.62 -14.78
CA GLU A 72 14.32 0.34 -15.00
C GLU A 72 13.39 0.04 -13.81
N GLN A 73 12.08 -0.09 -14.08
CA GLN A 73 11.12 -0.45 -13.04
C GLN A 73 11.11 -1.97 -12.82
N VAL A 74 11.19 -2.38 -11.55
CA VAL A 74 11.08 -3.76 -11.10
C VAL A 74 9.77 -3.93 -10.33
N LYS A 75 8.72 -4.41 -10.98
CA LYS A 75 7.42 -4.68 -10.33
C LYS A 75 7.49 -5.97 -9.51
N VAL A 76 7.34 -5.88 -8.19
CA VAL A 76 7.53 -7.00 -7.25
C VAL A 76 6.21 -7.72 -6.91
N GLY A 77 5.08 -7.20 -7.33
CA GLY A 77 3.76 -7.77 -7.00
C GLY A 77 3.04 -6.95 -5.94
N THR A 78 2.53 -7.60 -4.89
CA THR A 78 1.88 -6.92 -3.76
C THR A 78 2.90 -6.38 -2.76
N TRP A 79 2.44 -5.57 -1.78
CA TRP A 79 3.31 -5.14 -0.68
C TRP A 79 3.83 -6.33 0.13
N ASP A 80 3.04 -7.37 0.38
CA ASP A 80 3.51 -8.55 1.11
C ASP A 80 4.67 -9.25 0.39
N ASP A 81 4.61 -9.36 -0.95
CA ASP A 81 5.69 -9.90 -1.76
C ASP A 81 6.94 -9.00 -1.69
N ALA A 82 6.76 -7.68 -1.78
CA ALA A 82 7.84 -6.71 -1.70
C ALA A 82 8.49 -6.70 -0.32
N LYS A 83 7.70 -6.74 0.76
CA LYS A 83 8.15 -6.81 2.15
C LYS A 83 9.02 -8.05 2.39
N ALA A 84 8.54 -9.23 1.97
CA ALA A 84 9.29 -10.48 2.12
C ALA A 84 10.63 -10.46 1.36
N ASN A 85 10.63 -9.90 0.14
CA ASN A 85 11.82 -9.73 -0.67
C ASN A 85 12.81 -8.75 -0.04
N LEU A 86 12.31 -7.58 0.44
CA LEU A 86 13.11 -6.54 1.10
C LEU A 86 13.87 -7.10 2.31
N TYR A 87 13.16 -7.69 3.28
CA TYR A 87 13.81 -8.23 4.48
C TYR A 87 14.78 -9.38 4.18
N THR A 88 14.47 -10.23 3.20
CA THR A 88 15.38 -11.29 2.76
C THR A 88 16.70 -10.72 2.24
N LYS A 89 16.63 -9.68 1.41
CA LYS A 89 17.80 -9.05 0.78
C LYS A 89 18.56 -8.14 1.75
N LEU A 90 17.85 -7.47 2.68
CA LEU A 90 18.50 -6.75 3.78
C LEU A 90 19.35 -7.70 4.63
N ALA A 91 18.78 -8.83 5.04
CA ALA A 91 19.52 -9.84 5.81
C ALA A 91 20.69 -10.46 5.03
N ALA A 92 20.59 -10.57 3.70
CA ALA A 92 21.67 -11.05 2.84
C ALA A 92 22.76 -10.00 2.59
N GLY A 93 22.49 -8.71 2.86
CA GLY A 93 23.39 -7.59 2.58
C GLY A 93 23.62 -7.34 1.10
N SER A 94 22.76 -7.84 0.22
CA SER A 94 22.89 -7.70 -1.23
C SER A 94 21.61 -8.05 -1.98
N GLY A 95 21.46 -7.48 -3.19
CA GLY A 95 20.42 -7.84 -4.15
C GLY A 95 19.17 -6.97 -4.09
N LEU A 96 19.15 -5.90 -3.28
CA LEU A 96 18.14 -4.85 -3.39
C LEU A 96 18.30 -4.09 -4.69
N SER A 97 17.22 -3.46 -5.16
CA SER A 97 17.28 -2.47 -6.23
C SER A 97 17.96 -1.20 -5.74
N ASP A 98 18.37 -0.33 -6.66
CA ASP A 98 18.98 0.96 -6.30
C ASP A 98 18.01 1.86 -5.54
N ILE A 99 16.72 1.72 -5.85
CA ILE A 99 15.61 2.35 -5.13
C ILE A 99 14.59 1.27 -4.75
N GLU A 100 14.18 1.24 -3.48
CA GLU A 100 13.12 0.35 -2.99
C GLU A 100 11.93 1.19 -2.52
N ALA A 101 10.76 0.91 -3.09
CA ALA A 101 9.51 1.47 -2.58
C ALA A 101 9.07 0.72 -1.32
N ILE A 102 8.71 1.47 -0.28
CA ILE A 102 8.27 0.96 1.02
C ILE A 102 6.91 1.54 1.35
N GLU A 103 6.00 0.68 1.78
CA GLU A 103 4.67 1.08 2.24
C GLU A 103 4.77 1.86 3.56
N GLY A 104 3.99 2.94 3.69
CA GLY A 104 4.14 3.92 4.76
C GLY A 104 3.95 3.36 6.18
N ASP A 105 3.13 2.33 6.33
CA ASP A 105 2.89 1.70 7.64
C ASP A 105 4.06 0.82 8.10
N ALA A 106 4.96 0.47 7.18
CA ALA A 106 6.18 -0.26 7.51
C ALA A 106 7.37 0.65 7.82
N MET A 107 7.28 1.96 7.52
CA MET A 107 8.39 2.89 7.72
C MET A 107 8.97 2.93 9.16
N PRO A 108 8.17 2.84 10.24
CA PRO A 108 8.73 2.78 11.59
C PRO A 108 9.64 1.57 11.83
N ALA A 109 9.29 0.41 11.28
CA ALA A 109 10.15 -0.78 11.34
C ALA A 109 11.42 -0.62 10.50
N ILE A 110 11.32 0.06 9.34
CA ILE A 110 12.45 0.37 8.47
C ILE A 110 13.38 1.43 9.09
N LEU A 111 12.84 2.40 9.82
CA LEU A 111 13.64 3.35 10.60
C LEU A 111 14.50 2.66 11.67
N ALA A 112 14.06 1.53 12.20
CA ALA A 112 14.89 0.73 13.09
C ALA A 112 16.12 0.10 12.39
N GLU A 113 16.05 -0.08 11.08
CA GLU A 113 17.11 -0.58 10.20
C GLU A 113 17.78 0.55 9.37
N GLU A 114 17.68 1.80 9.84
CA GLU A 114 18.12 3.00 9.10
C GLU A 114 19.55 2.96 8.58
N GLY A 115 20.44 2.19 9.22
CA GLY A 115 21.82 1.98 8.76
C GLY A 115 21.94 1.27 7.42
N ALA A 116 20.87 0.65 6.93
CA ALA A 116 20.82 -0.02 5.63
C ALA A 116 20.40 0.91 4.47
N PHE A 117 20.00 2.14 4.79
CA PHE A 117 19.51 3.12 3.81
C PHE A 117 20.33 4.41 3.85
N GLU A 118 20.37 5.10 2.74
CA GLU A 118 21.08 6.38 2.61
C GLU A 118 20.33 7.52 3.33
N ASP A 119 21.09 8.52 3.74
CA ASP A 119 20.55 9.79 4.20
C ASP A 119 20.06 10.61 3.00
N LEU A 120 18.78 10.88 2.97
CA LEU A 120 18.09 11.68 1.95
C LEU A 120 17.73 13.08 2.46
N THR A 121 18.23 13.48 3.63
CA THR A 121 17.97 14.81 4.20
C THR A 121 18.56 15.88 3.27
N ASP A 122 17.69 16.76 2.78
CA ASP A 122 18.06 17.87 1.92
C ASP A 122 17.29 19.13 2.35
N PRO A 123 17.99 20.18 2.84
CA PRO A 123 17.33 21.43 3.24
C PRO A 123 16.56 22.13 2.12
N GLU A 124 16.88 21.86 0.84
CA GLU A 124 16.14 22.41 -0.30
C GLU A 124 14.75 21.81 -0.45
N LEU A 125 14.52 20.66 0.20
CA LEU A 125 13.23 19.95 0.21
C LEU A 125 12.41 20.19 1.49
N ASP A 126 12.84 21.09 2.37
CA ASP A 126 12.11 21.44 3.59
C ASP A 126 10.71 21.95 3.25
N GLY A 127 9.67 21.34 3.87
CA GLY A 127 8.26 21.70 3.64
C GLY A 127 7.68 21.18 2.31
N ARG A 128 8.39 20.32 1.60
CA ARG A 128 7.92 19.70 0.35
C ARG A 128 6.73 18.76 0.60
N TRP A 129 6.75 18.01 1.67
CA TRP A 129 5.67 17.12 2.09
C TRP A 129 4.89 17.68 3.27
N LEU A 130 3.71 17.16 3.53
CA LEU A 130 3.00 17.38 4.79
C LEU A 130 3.89 16.96 5.97
N ASP A 131 3.89 17.71 7.05
CA ASP A 131 4.77 17.48 8.21
C ASP A 131 4.68 16.03 8.70
N TRP A 132 3.45 15.53 8.91
CA TRP A 132 3.21 14.17 9.38
C TRP A 132 3.67 13.08 8.37
N VAL A 133 3.75 13.40 7.08
CA VAL A 133 4.27 12.47 6.05
C VAL A 133 5.79 12.42 6.14
N ALA A 134 6.45 13.58 6.21
CA ALA A 134 7.90 13.66 6.36
C ALA A 134 8.38 12.98 7.65
N GLU A 135 7.66 13.17 8.76
CA GLU A 135 7.96 12.55 10.06
C GLU A 135 8.00 11.01 10.00
N LYS A 136 7.14 10.37 9.17
CA LYS A 136 7.14 8.90 9.02
C LYS A 136 8.45 8.33 8.48
N ALA A 137 9.20 9.11 7.69
CA ALA A 137 10.46 8.68 7.09
C ALA A 137 11.69 9.30 7.76
N THR A 138 11.51 10.04 8.87
CA THR A 138 12.57 10.78 9.55
C THR A 138 12.77 10.23 10.96
N ASN A 139 14.01 9.90 11.30
CA ASN A 139 14.35 9.43 12.64
C ASN A 139 14.44 10.59 13.66
N ALA A 140 14.65 10.24 14.94
CA ALA A 140 14.75 11.21 16.06
C ALA A 140 15.93 12.19 15.91
N ASP A 141 16.96 11.86 15.14
CA ASP A 141 18.13 12.72 14.88
C ASP A 141 17.90 13.65 13.67
N GLY A 142 16.73 13.60 13.04
CA GLY A 142 16.36 14.41 11.87
C GLY A 142 16.87 13.84 10.53
N ARG A 143 17.34 12.61 10.48
CA ARG A 143 17.76 11.93 9.27
C ARG A 143 16.55 11.36 8.55
N MET A 144 16.30 11.81 7.32
CA MET A 144 15.26 11.29 6.44
C MET A 144 15.82 10.15 5.59
N ILE A 145 15.13 9.02 5.49
CA ILE A 145 15.54 7.84 4.71
C ILE A 145 14.60 7.53 3.54
N GLY A 146 13.55 8.31 3.33
CA GLY A 146 12.58 8.06 2.25
C GLY A 146 11.88 9.32 1.80
N TYR A 147 11.65 9.44 0.50
CA TYR A 147 10.83 10.48 -0.11
C TYR A 147 9.44 9.95 -0.36
N ALA A 148 8.41 10.61 0.19
CA ALA A 148 7.04 10.17 0.05
C ALA A 148 6.52 10.32 -1.38
N THR A 149 5.78 9.31 -1.85
CA THR A 149 5.20 9.22 -3.19
C THR A 149 3.75 9.71 -3.21
N ASP A 150 2.93 9.18 -2.33
CA ASP A 150 1.48 9.37 -2.28
C ASP A 150 0.95 9.26 -0.86
N ILE A 151 -0.31 9.55 -0.69
CA ILE A 151 -1.08 9.38 0.54
C ILE A 151 -2.45 8.79 0.21
N GLY A 152 -3.03 8.06 1.17
CA GLY A 152 -4.28 7.32 0.99
C GLY A 152 -5.43 7.87 1.85
N HIS A 153 -5.84 9.12 1.63
CA HIS A 153 -7.01 9.68 2.34
C HIS A 153 -8.26 8.90 2.01
N GLU A 154 -9.07 8.65 3.03
CA GLU A 154 -10.22 7.78 2.95
C GLU A 154 -11.52 8.53 2.76
N GLY A 155 -12.33 8.05 1.82
CA GLY A 155 -13.73 8.35 1.67
C GLY A 155 -14.54 7.05 1.66
N ILE A 156 -15.79 7.13 1.21
CA ILE A 156 -16.65 5.95 1.04
C ILE A 156 -16.99 5.78 -0.44
N CYS A 157 -16.56 4.64 -1.03
CA CYS A 157 -17.09 4.17 -2.30
C CYS A 157 -18.45 3.51 -2.04
N TYR A 158 -19.45 3.79 -2.89
CA TYR A 158 -20.79 3.22 -2.74
C TYR A 158 -21.45 2.91 -4.08
N ARG A 159 -22.43 2.02 -4.05
CA ARG A 159 -23.26 1.63 -5.18
C ARG A 159 -24.57 2.45 -5.19
N ALA A 160 -24.56 3.56 -5.93
CA ALA A 160 -25.72 4.46 -6.05
C ALA A 160 -26.97 3.73 -6.57
N ASP A 161 -26.85 2.78 -7.50
CA ASP A 161 -27.93 1.95 -8.00
C ASP A 161 -28.54 1.02 -6.92
N LEU A 162 -27.71 0.49 -6.02
CA LEU A 162 -28.19 -0.31 -4.88
C LEU A 162 -28.82 0.59 -3.81
N PHE A 163 -28.32 1.82 -3.63
CA PHE A 163 -28.93 2.83 -2.77
C PHE A 163 -30.32 3.22 -3.29
N GLU A 164 -30.48 3.47 -4.61
CA GLU A 164 -31.77 3.71 -5.22
C GLU A 164 -32.74 2.54 -4.99
N LYS A 165 -32.27 1.31 -5.19
CA LYS A 165 -33.04 0.09 -4.94
C LYS A 165 -33.48 -0.05 -3.47
N ALA A 166 -32.69 0.44 -2.52
CA ALA A 166 -33.02 0.51 -1.10
C ALA A 166 -33.93 1.69 -0.77
N GLY A 167 -34.17 2.62 -1.69
CA GLY A 167 -34.88 3.88 -1.42
C GLY A 167 -34.07 4.84 -0.55
N LEU A 168 -32.74 4.75 -0.62
CA LEU A 168 -31.80 5.69 -0.04
C LEU A 168 -31.47 6.80 -1.05
N PRO A 169 -30.96 7.95 -0.63
CA PRO A 169 -30.41 8.95 -1.52
C PRO A 169 -29.29 8.40 -2.40
N THR A 170 -29.10 8.99 -3.57
CA THR A 170 -28.00 8.66 -4.50
C THR A 170 -27.10 9.86 -4.77
N ASP A 171 -27.50 11.07 -4.39
CA ASP A 171 -26.68 12.26 -4.44
C ASP A 171 -25.57 12.20 -3.39
N ARG A 172 -24.33 12.58 -3.76
CA ARG A 172 -23.13 12.43 -2.93
C ARG A 172 -23.21 13.18 -1.61
N GLU A 173 -23.78 14.40 -1.60
CA GLU A 173 -23.92 15.21 -0.39
C GLU A 173 -24.97 14.60 0.55
N GLU A 174 -26.08 14.14 -0.01
CA GLU A 174 -27.13 13.47 0.78
C GLU A 174 -26.61 12.13 1.32
N VAL A 175 -25.83 11.37 0.53
CA VAL A 175 -25.18 10.12 0.95
C VAL A 175 -24.15 10.38 2.05
N ALA A 176 -23.33 11.43 1.91
CA ALA A 176 -22.39 11.84 2.95
C ALA A 176 -23.09 12.15 4.28
N GLY A 177 -24.26 12.79 4.22
CA GLY A 177 -25.09 13.07 5.38
C GLY A 177 -25.63 11.85 6.13
N LEU A 178 -25.68 10.67 5.47
CA LEU A 178 -26.11 9.39 6.10
C LEU A 178 -24.99 8.70 6.89
N MET A 179 -23.74 9.09 6.71
CA MET A 179 -22.57 8.30 7.16
C MET A 179 -21.55 9.17 7.92
N GLY A 180 -22.00 10.24 8.59
CA GLY A 180 -21.11 11.17 9.29
C GLY A 180 -20.37 10.55 10.50
N THR A 181 -20.92 9.52 11.10
CA THR A 181 -20.31 8.74 12.19
C THR A 181 -20.35 7.26 11.89
N TRP A 182 -19.55 6.45 12.57
CA TRP A 182 -19.61 4.98 12.45
C TRP A 182 -20.98 4.42 12.89
N ASP A 183 -21.59 5.02 13.90
CA ASP A 183 -22.94 4.62 14.35
C ASP A 183 -23.97 4.89 13.24
N ASP A 184 -23.93 6.05 12.57
CA ASP A 184 -24.82 6.38 11.45
C ASP A 184 -24.55 5.46 10.26
N TYR A 185 -23.27 5.17 9.94
CA TYR A 185 -22.89 4.25 8.88
C TYR A 185 -23.48 2.86 9.09
N PHE A 186 -23.34 2.30 10.31
CA PHE A 186 -23.88 0.98 10.63
C PHE A 186 -25.41 0.99 10.69
N ALA A 187 -26.04 2.03 11.24
CA ALA A 187 -27.49 2.13 11.27
C ALA A 187 -28.09 2.19 9.86
N THR A 188 -27.46 2.95 8.94
CA THR A 188 -27.84 2.98 7.53
C THR A 188 -27.72 1.58 6.90
N GLY A 189 -26.65 0.86 7.22
CA GLY A 189 -26.42 -0.51 6.76
C GLY A 189 -27.48 -1.49 7.24
N GLU A 190 -27.88 -1.41 8.51
CA GLU A 190 -28.98 -2.24 9.05
C GLU A 190 -30.31 -2.02 8.32
N ASP A 191 -30.60 -0.80 7.90
CA ASP A 191 -31.78 -0.49 7.13
C ASP A 191 -31.64 -0.90 5.66
N PHE A 192 -30.44 -0.80 5.09
CA PHE A 192 -30.14 -1.23 3.73
C PHE A 192 -30.36 -2.74 3.54
N ILE A 193 -29.76 -3.60 4.37
CA ILE A 193 -29.83 -5.06 4.21
C ILE A 193 -31.27 -5.61 4.35
N LYS A 194 -32.18 -4.91 5.05
CA LYS A 194 -33.59 -5.26 5.13
C LYS A 194 -34.33 -5.02 3.81
N LYS A 195 -33.86 -4.01 3.01
CA LYS A 195 -34.49 -3.58 1.76
C LYS A 195 -33.87 -4.25 0.53
N VAL A 196 -32.58 -4.63 0.61
CA VAL A 196 -31.84 -5.29 -0.47
C VAL A 196 -31.27 -6.61 0.04
N PRO A 197 -32.12 -7.63 0.29
CA PRO A 197 -31.65 -8.90 0.82
C PRO A 197 -30.70 -9.61 -0.15
N GLY A 198 -29.60 -10.13 0.38
CA GLY A 198 -28.58 -10.85 -0.38
C GLY A 198 -27.38 -9.98 -0.80
N THR A 199 -27.44 -8.67 -0.55
CA THR A 199 -26.30 -7.74 -0.70
C THR A 199 -25.86 -7.30 0.69
N ALA A 200 -24.57 -7.39 1.00
CA ALA A 200 -24.01 -6.93 2.27
C ALA A 200 -23.89 -5.38 2.27
N TRP A 201 -23.71 -4.81 3.45
CA TRP A 201 -23.48 -3.39 3.57
C TRP A 201 -22.04 -3.02 3.19
N TYR A 202 -21.05 -3.74 3.74
CA TYR A 202 -19.64 -3.49 3.44
C TYR A 202 -18.91 -4.75 2.95
N ASP A 203 -17.79 -4.50 2.30
CA ASP A 203 -16.99 -5.46 1.53
C ASP A 203 -16.22 -6.47 2.40
N SER A 204 -15.65 -6.03 3.53
CA SER A 204 -14.77 -6.82 4.38
C SER A 204 -14.70 -6.28 5.80
N SER A 205 -14.85 -7.16 6.79
CA SER A 205 -14.70 -6.78 8.18
C SER A 205 -13.26 -6.45 8.56
N GLY A 206 -12.27 -7.12 7.97
CA GLY A 206 -10.86 -6.83 8.19
C GLY A 206 -10.45 -5.48 7.60
N GLY A 207 -10.92 -5.16 6.38
CA GLY A 207 -10.70 -3.86 5.74
C GLY A 207 -11.38 -2.72 6.51
N LEU A 208 -12.63 -2.92 6.94
CA LEU A 208 -13.35 -1.94 7.74
C LEU A 208 -12.66 -1.69 9.09
N ALA A 209 -12.19 -2.75 9.75
CA ALA A 209 -11.45 -2.63 11.00
C ALA A 209 -10.17 -1.79 10.82
N GLN A 210 -9.41 -2.03 9.77
CA GLN A 210 -8.23 -1.23 9.45
C GLN A 210 -8.58 0.24 9.20
N ALA A 211 -9.65 0.52 8.45
CA ALA A 211 -10.15 1.87 8.22
C ALA A 211 -10.50 2.58 9.54
N MET A 212 -11.16 1.90 10.47
CA MET A 212 -11.44 2.45 11.80
C MET A 212 -10.19 2.66 12.65
N LEU A 213 -9.19 1.76 12.56
CA LEU A 213 -7.91 1.89 13.26
C LEU A 213 -7.09 3.10 12.78
N ASN A 214 -7.29 3.57 11.54
CA ASN A 214 -6.66 4.79 11.04
C ASN A 214 -7.14 6.07 11.75
N GLN A 215 -8.10 5.97 12.66
CA GLN A 215 -8.60 7.05 13.52
C GLN A 215 -8.23 6.86 15.00
N VAL A 216 -7.48 5.84 15.34
CA VAL A 216 -7.02 5.55 16.71
C VAL A 216 -5.57 5.98 16.85
N GLU A 217 -5.27 6.83 17.83
CA GLU A 217 -3.92 7.41 18.03
C GLU A 217 -2.87 6.33 18.32
N ASN A 218 -3.16 5.41 19.25
CA ASN A 218 -2.26 4.33 19.65
C ASN A 218 -2.98 2.98 19.56
N PRO A 219 -3.19 2.41 18.35
CA PRO A 219 -4.02 1.22 18.22
C PRO A 219 -3.38 -0.04 18.85
N PHE A 220 -2.07 -0.20 18.75
CA PHE A 220 -1.37 -1.42 19.16
C PHE A 220 -0.14 -1.18 20.03
N GLU A 221 0.50 -0.03 19.87
CA GLU A 221 1.74 0.33 20.54
C GLU A 221 1.67 1.78 20.99
N THR A 222 2.29 2.07 22.12
CA THR A 222 2.48 3.45 22.58
C THR A 222 3.74 4.06 21.97
N ASP A 223 3.92 5.38 22.06
CA ASP A 223 5.04 6.13 21.46
C ASP A 223 6.43 5.65 21.90
N ASP A 224 6.52 4.89 22.98
CA ASP A 224 7.75 4.26 23.46
C ASP A 224 7.93 2.80 22.98
N ASN A 225 7.16 2.39 21.99
CA ASN A 225 7.12 1.03 21.42
C ASN A 225 6.63 -0.07 22.40
N THR A 226 5.91 0.31 23.45
CA THR A 226 5.30 -0.68 24.34
C THR A 226 4.00 -1.19 23.70
N VAL A 227 3.90 -2.51 23.53
CA VAL A 227 2.67 -3.14 23.02
C VAL A 227 1.54 -2.98 24.04
N ASP A 228 0.43 -2.38 23.62
CA ASP A 228 -0.80 -2.21 24.39
C ASP A 228 -2.03 -2.55 23.51
N VAL A 229 -2.40 -3.81 23.49
CA VAL A 229 -3.54 -4.34 22.72
C VAL A 229 -4.78 -4.59 23.60
N GLU A 230 -4.77 -4.15 24.85
CA GLU A 230 -5.93 -4.21 25.75
C GLU A 230 -6.50 -2.81 26.03
N ASN A 231 -6.11 -1.80 25.24
CA ASN A 231 -6.64 -0.44 25.38
C ASN A 231 -8.12 -0.34 24.95
N ASP A 232 -8.81 0.65 25.51
CA ASP A 232 -10.26 0.82 25.30
C ASP A 232 -10.62 1.18 23.83
N ASP A 233 -9.75 1.90 23.11
CA ASP A 233 -10.00 2.35 21.73
C ASP A 233 -9.94 1.17 20.75
N LEU A 234 -8.92 0.31 20.87
CA LEU A 234 -8.84 -0.92 20.09
C LEU A 234 -10.02 -1.84 20.38
N LYS A 235 -10.40 -1.95 21.67
CA LYS A 235 -11.55 -2.76 22.06
C LYS A 235 -12.86 -2.20 21.49
N ALA A 236 -13.01 -0.87 21.42
CA ALA A 236 -14.18 -0.25 20.79
C ALA A 236 -14.27 -0.58 19.28
N VAL A 237 -13.16 -0.55 18.56
CA VAL A 237 -13.10 -0.98 17.15
C VAL A 237 -13.49 -2.45 17.02
N TRP A 238 -12.93 -3.32 17.85
CA TRP A 238 -13.29 -4.76 17.89
C TRP A 238 -14.78 -4.99 18.08
N ASP A 239 -15.36 -4.35 19.10
CA ASP A 239 -16.78 -4.53 19.45
C ASP A 239 -17.70 -3.99 18.35
N ALA A 240 -17.35 -2.85 17.76
CA ALA A 240 -18.11 -2.28 16.66
C ALA A 240 -18.12 -3.20 15.44
N VAL A 241 -16.95 -3.69 15.01
CA VAL A 241 -16.84 -4.54 13.81
C VAL A 241 -17.52 -5.89 14.04
N THR A 242 -17.18 -6.60 15.13
CA THR A 242 -17.73 -7.95 15.39
C THR A 242 -19.22 -7.93 15.64
N GLY A 243 -19.75 -6.91 16.36
CA GLY A 243 -21.18 -6.73 16.55
C GLY A 243 -21.94 -6.50 15.25
N ASN A 244 -21.33 -5.89 14.25
CA ASN A 244 -21.96 -5.69 12.94
C ASN A 244 -21.82 -6.91 12.00
N VAL A 245 -20.80 -7.76 12.20
CA VAL A 245 -20.75 -9.11 11.60
C VAL A 245 -21.95 -9.93 12.05
N GLU A 246 -22.27 -9.93 13.35
CA GLU A 246 -23.43 -10.66 13.91
C GLU A 246 -24.77 -10.16 13.35
N LYS A 247 -24.87 -8.87 13.01
CA LYS A 247 -26.05 -8.29 12.36
C LYS A 247 -26.16 -8.61 10.86
N GLY A 248 -25.11 -9.19 10.27
CA GLY A 248 -25.08 -9.60 8.86
C GLY A 248 -24.74 -8.47 7.90
N LEU A 249 -24.01 -7.43 8.33
CA LEU A 249 -23.61 -6.31 7.49
C LEU A 249 -22.39 -6.62 6.59
N SER A 250 -21.57 -7.59 6.96
CA SER A 250 -20.36 -8.02 6.24
C SER A 250 -20.67 -8.97 5.08
N THR A 251 -19.85 -8.91 4.00
CA THR A 251 -19.80 -9.99 3.00
C THR A 251 -19.22 -11.28 3.55
N LYS A 252 -18.48 -11.22 4.66
CA LYS A 252 -17.67 -12.31 5.23
C LYS A 252 -16.51 -12.75 4.33
N LEU A 253 -15.99 -11.84 3.53
CA LEU A 253 -14.87 -12.06 2.63
C LEU A 253 -13.63 -11.35 3.15
N SER A 254 -12.47 -12.00 3.02
CA SER A 254 -11.19 -11.35 3.26
C SER A 254 -10.81 -10.50 2.05
N GLN A 255 -10.43 -9.24 2.25
CA GLN A 255 -9.92 -8.40 1.17
C GLN A 255 -8.77 -9.11 0.45
N TRP A 256 -8.63 -8.82 -0.84
CA TRP A 256 -7.63 -9.38 -1.75
C TRP A 256 -7.80 -10.86 -2.09
N SER A 257 -8.80 -11.56 -1.54
CA SER A 257 -9.12 -12.92 -1.98
C SER A 257 -9.81 -12.92 -3.34
N ASP A 258 -9.74 -14.06 -4.05
CA ASP A 258 -10.44 -14.25 -5.33
C ASP A 258 -11.96 -14.05 -5.19
N ASP A 259 -12.54 -14.49 -4.08
CA ASP A 259 -13.97 -14.33 -3.79
C ASP A 259 -14.34 -12.86 -3.53
N TRP A 260 -13.50 -12.10 -2.83
CA TRP A 260 -13.67 -10.67 -2.64
C TRP A 260 -13.61 -9.94 -4.00
N THR A 261 -12.59 -10.19 -4.82
CA THR A 261 -12.49 -9.66 -6.18
C THR A 261 -13.73 -9.97 -7.02
N ALA A 262 -14.20 -11.21 -6.97
CA ALA A 262 -15.41 -11.63 -7.70
C ALA A 262 -16.72 -11.01 -7.16
N SER A 263 -16.74 -10.53 -5.92
CA SER A 263 -17.94 -9.95 -5.28
C SER A 263 -18.34 -8.60 -5.89
N PHE A 264 -17.40 -7.84 -6.45
CA PHE A 264 -17.66 -6.58 -7.17
C PHE A 264 -18.58 -6.77 -8.38
N GLN A 265 -18.48 -7.93 -9.04
CA GLN A 265 -19.28 -8.28 -10.22
C GLN A 265 -20.68 -8.84 -9.89
N LYS A 266 -21.03 -9.01 -8.62
CA LYS A 266 -22.19 -9.81 -8.18
C LYS A 266 -23.13 -9.06 -7.23
N ASP A 267 -23.08 -7.73 -7.16
CA ASP A 267 -23.80 -6.96 -6.14
C ASP A 267 -23.51 -7.48 -4.71
N GLY A 268 -22.27 -7.89 -4.45
CA GLY A 268 -21.90 -8.53 -3.18
C GLY A 268 -22.05 -7.59 -1.98
N PHE A 269 -21.81 -6.31 -2.18
CA PHE A 269 -21.87 -5.27 -1.14
C PHE A 269 -22.22 -3.90 -1.73
N ALA A 270 -22.62 -2.98 -0.85
CA ALA A 270 -23.10 -1.65 -1.22
C ALA A 270 -22.09 -0.54 -0.97
N THR A 271 -21.18 -0.69 0.00
CA THR A 271 -20.20 0.34 0.41
C THR A 271 -18.85 -0.27 0.77
N MET A 272 -17.80 0.53 0.72
CA MET A 272 -16.50 0.20 1.30
C MET A 272 -15.74 1.45 1.71
N ALA A 273 -14.88 1.33 2.72
CA ALA A 273 -13.85 2.33 2.99
C ALA A 273 -12.87 2.39 1.82
N CYS A 274 -12.62 3.59 1.30
CA CYS A 274 -12.06 3.75 -0.02
C CYS A 274 -11.00 4.88 -0.01
N PRO A 275 -9.74 4.54 0.24
CA PRO A 275 -8.65 5.48 0.00
C PRO A 275 -8.49 5.76 -1.50
N GLY A 276 -7.86 6.87 -1.86
CA GLY A 276 -7.75 7.33 -3.25
C GLY A 276 -7.21 6.25 -4.21
N TRP A 277 -6.21 5.49 -3.81
CA TRP A 277 -5.64 4.40 -4.61
C TRP A 277 -6.62 3.22 -4.82
N MET A 278 -7.60 3.04 -3.92
CA MET A 278 -8.62 2.00 -4.02
C MET A 278 -9.59 2.24 -5.18
N LEU A 279 -9.75 3.50 -5.63
CA LEU A 279 -10.63 3.82 -6.78
C LEU A 279 -10.22 3.03 -8.02
N GLY A 280 -8.92 2.90 -8.29
CA GLY A 280 -8.40 2.10 -9.39
C GLY A 280 -8.67 0.59 -9.22
N VAL A 281 -8.58 0.08 -8.00
CA VAL A 281 -8.88 -1.33 -7.65
C VAL A 281 -10.37 -1.63 -7.86
N VAL A 282 -11.25 -0.75 -7.38
CA VAL A 282 -12.71 -0.89 -7.58
C VAL A 282 -13.03 -0.88 -9.06
N ALA A 283 -12.53 0.10 -9.83
CA ALA A 283 -12.78 0.20 -11.27
C ALA A 283 -12.31 -1.06 -12.03
N GLY A 284 -11.14 -1.60 -11.67
CA GLY A 284 -10.63 -2.84 -12.28
C GLY A 284 -11.44 -4.09 -11.93
N ASN A 285 -11.85 -4.24 -10.68
CA ASN A 285 -12.61 -5.41 -10.21
C ASN A 285 -14.08 -5.36 -10.67
N ALA A 286 -14.65 -4.17 -10.82
CA ALA A 286 -16.04 -3.94 -11.19
C ALA A 286 -16.19 -3.54 -12.68
N GLU A 287 -15.27 -3.92 -13.55
CA GLU A 287 -15.33 -3.60 -14.99
C GLU A 287 -16.69 -4.00 -15.58
N GLY A 288 -17.39 -3.02 -16.18
CA GLY A 288 -18.71 -3.21 -16.78
C GLY A 288 -19.88 -3.26 -15.78
N VAL A 289 -19.64 -2.96 -14.52
CA VAL A 289 -20.68 -2.78 -13.48
C VAL A 289 -20.90 -1.29 -13.26
N ASP A 290 -22.04 -0.79 -13.67
CA ASP A 290 -22.44 0.61 -13.49
C ASP A 290 -22.90 0.87 -12.04
N GLY A 291 -23.01 2.15 -11.69
CA GLY A 291 -23.62 2.60 -10.44
C GLY A 291 -22.66 2.80 -9.26
N TRP A 292 -21.36 2.66 -9.48
CA TRP A 292 -20.37 3.08 -8.49
C TRP A 292 -20.26 4.61 -8.40
N ASP A 293 -20.09 5.10 -7.19
CA ASP A 293 -19.85 6.51 -6.89
C ASP A 293 -18.94 6.67 -5.67
N PHE A 294 -18.43 7.89 -5.44
CA PHE A 294 -17.48 8.19 -4.37
C PHE A 294 -17.99 9.38 -3.55
N ALA A 295 -18.29 9.14 -2.27
CA ALA A 295 -18.84 10.14 -1.37
C ALA A 295 -17.73 10.86 -0.59
N ASN A 296 -17.87 12.19 -0.46
CA ASN A 296 -17.00 13.03 0.35
C ASN A 296 -17.31 12.90 1.84
N VAL A 297 -17.13 11.69 2.36
CA VAL A 297 -17.32 11.36 3.77
C VAL A 297 -16.45 10.19 4.16
N PHE A 298 -15.88 10.25 5.35
CA PHE A 298 -15.36 9.11 6.07
C PHE A 298 -15.93 9.17 7.48
N PRO A 299 -16.60 8.12 7.97
CA PRO A 299 -17.30 8.16 9.25
C PRO A 299 -16.36 8.54 10.39
N GLY A 300 -16.75 9.53 11.21
CA GLY A 300 -15.93 10.03 12.31
C GLY A 300 -14.88 11.08 11.93
N GLY A 301 -14.76 11.46 10.64
CA GLY A 301 -13.85 12.54 10.21
C GLY A 301 -12.97 12.18 9.04
N GLY A 302 -11.67 12.04 9.24
CA GLY A 302 -10.70 11.62 8.22
C GLY A 302 -9.90 10.41 8.68
N GLY A 303 -9.37 9.66 7.73
CA GLY A 303 -8.42 8.59 7.92
C GLY A 303 -7.41 8.58 6.77
N ASN A 304 -6.24 7.99 7.00
CA ASN A 304 -5.24 7.77 5.98
C ASN A 304 -4.79 6.31 5.99
N TRP A 305 -5.02 5.63 4.88
CA TRP A 305 -4.62 4.25 4.68
C TRP A 305 -3.51 4.15 3.66
N GLY A 306 -2.29 3.88 4.12
CA GLY A 306 -1.13 3.68 3.27
C GLY A 306 -0.44 4.98 2.88
N GLY A 307 -0.04 5.04 1.61
CA GLY A 307 1.00 5.90 1.08
C GLY A 307 2.31 5.14 1.02
N SER A 308 3.27 5.63 0.27
CA SER A 308 4.54 4.94 0.05
C SER A 308 5.72 5.90 0.05
N PHE A 309 6.92 5.35 0.18
CA PHE A 309 8.18 6.08 0.18
C PHE A 309 9.19 5.41 -0.74
N LEU A 310 9.95 6.21 -1.49
CA LEU A 310 11.14 5.74 -2.19
C LEU A 310 12.34 5.88 -1.27
N THR A 311 13.01 4.78 -0.99
CA THR A 311 14.23 4.71 -0.18
C THR A 311 15.41 4.30 -1.06
N VAL A 312 16.63 4.70 -0.67
CA VAL A 312 17.87 4.34 -1.38
C VAL A 312 18.68 3.42 -0.46
N PRO A 313 18.74 2.10 -0.76
CA PRO A 313 19.57 1.17 0.02
C PRO A 313 21.07 1.48 -0.10
N SER A 314 21.80 1.44 1.03
CA SER A 314 23.26 1.71 1.08
C SER A 314 24.11 0.61 0.44
N GLN A 315 23.50 -0.49 0.02
CA GLN A 315 24.20 -1.59 -0.67
C GLN A 315 24.32 -1.38 -2.20
N GLY A 316 23.74 -0.30 -2.75
CA GLY A 316 23.80 0.04 -4.17
C GLY A 316 25.13 0.67 -4.57
N ASP A 317 25.53 0.49 -5.84
CA ASP A 317 26.77 1.03 -6.38
C ASP A 317 26.58 2.47 -6.96
N HIS A 318 25.32 2.92 -7.15
CA HIS A 318 24.93 4.16 -7.83
C HIS A 318 24.06 5.07 -6.95
N VAL A 319 24.55 5.32 -5.71
CA VAL A 319 23.77 6.01 -4.67
C VAL A 319 23.35 7.43 -5.07
N GLU A 320 24.26 8.22 -5.65
CA GLU A 320 23.96 9.62 -6.00
C GLU A 320 22.95 9.71 -7.15
N GLU A 321 23.09 8.85 -8.17
CA GLU A 321 22.14 8.76 -9.28
C GLU A 321 20.77 8.22 -8.80
N ALA A 322 20.75 7.30 -7.83
CA ALA A 322 19.52 6.82 -7.22
C ALA A 322 18.80 7.91 -6.43
N LYS A 323 19.53 8.75 -5.67
CA LYS A 323 18.96 9.92 -4.97
C LYS A 323 18.36 10.92 -5.96
N GLU A 324 19.05 11.20 -7.08
CA GLU A 324 18.55 12.08 -8.13
C GLU A 324 17.23 11.56 -8.72
N VAL A 325 17.19 10.27 -9.08
CA VAL A 325 16.00 9.62 -9.62
C VAL A 325 14.85 9.60 -8.59
N ALA A 326 15.12 9.25 -7.33
CA ALA A 326 14.11 9.25 -6.27
C ALA A 326 13.53 10.65 -6.03
N ASN A 327 14.38 11.67 -5.99
CA ASN A 327 13.96 13.07 -5.87
C ASN A 327 13.08 13.50 -7.04
N TRP A 328 13.45 13.16 -8.27
CA TRP A 328 12.66 13.49 -9.44
C TRP A 328 11.32 12.76 -9.47
N LEU A 329 11.29 11.42 -9.28
CA LEU A 329 10.06 10.63 -9.29
C LEU A 329 9.05 11.10 -8.23
N THR A 330 9.51 11.70 -7.15
CA THR A 330 8.67 12.22 -6.08
C THR A 330 8.46 13.74 -6.15
N ALA A 331 8.87 14.44 -7.22
CA ALA A 331 8.62 15.86 -7.36
C ALA A 331 7.11 16.15 -7.61
N PRO A 332 6.60 17.35 -7.28
CA PRO A 332 5.18 17.67 -7.38
C PRO A 332 4.58 17.38 -8.75
N GLU A 333 5.27 17.76 -9.83
CA GLU A 333 4.83 17.53 -11.20
C GLU A 333 4.70 16.02 -11.52
N GLN A 334 5.66 15.21 -11.04
CA GLN A 334 5.64 13.75 -11.25
C GLN A 334 4.53 13.07 -10.43
N GLN A 335 4.29 13.53 -9.21
CA GLN A 335 3.16 13.03 -8.42
C GLN A 335 1.80 13.36 -9.04
N ILE A 336 1.64 14.56 -9.65
CA ILE A 336 0.44 14.92 -10.40
C ILE A 336 0.24 13.96 -11.58
N LYS A 337 1.28 13.71 -12.38
CA LYS A 337 1.23 12.76 -13.51
C LYS A 337 0.94 11.33 -13.05
N ALA A 338 1.48 10.90 -11.92
CA ALA A 338 1.19 9.60 -11.32
C ALA A 338 -0.28 9.49 -10.87
N PHE A 339 -0.83 10.56 -10.30
CA PHE A 339 -2.25 10.66 -9.97
C PHE A 339 -3.14 10.57 -11.21
N GLU A 340 -2.85 11.32 -12.27
CA GLU A 340 -3.59 11.23 -13.53
C GLU A 340 -3.54 9.82 -14.14
N ALA A 341 -2.41 9.12 -13.98
CA ALA A 341 -2.22 7.78 -14.52
C ALA A 341 -2.93 6.68 -13.71
N LYS A 342 -2.92 6.75 -12.37
CA LYS A 342 -3.34 5.64 -11.49
C LYS A 342 -4.15 6.05 -10.25
N GLY A 343 -4.39 7.35 -10.03
CA GLY A 343 -5.16 7.84 -8.88
C GLY A 343 -4.38 7.86 -7.55
N THR A 344 -3.05 7.72 -7.59
CA THR A 344 -2.17 7.85 -6.41
C THR A 344 -2.10 9.32 -5.98
N PHE A 345 -2.82 9.70 -4.92
CA PHE A 345 -2.98 11.09 -4.55
C PHE A 345 -1.68 11.70 -4.02
N PRO A 346 -1.26 12.91 -4.50
CA PRO A 346 0.02 13.50 -4.12
C PRO A 346 0.20 13.70 -2.62
N SER A 347 1.39 13.43 -2.11
CA SER A 347 1.78 13.66 -0.72
C SER A 347 2.24 15.09 -0.43
N GLN A 348 2.21 15.95 -1.44
CA GLN A 348 2.78 17.30 -1.42
C GLN A 348 1.72 18.37 -1.55
N PRO A 349 1.59 19.29 -0.57
CA PRO A 349 0.61 20.38 -0.62
C PRO A 349 0.71 21.25 -1.88
N ALA A 350 1.92 21.42 -2.43
CA ALA A 350 2.14 22.21 -3.65
C ALA A 350 1.40 21.65 -4.89
N ALA A 351 1.00 20.38 -4.87
CA ALA A 351 0.23 19.77 -5.96
C ALA A 351 -1.28 20.02 -5.86
N TYR A 352 -1.81 20.37 -4.69
CA TYR A 352 -3.27 20.38 -4.45
C TYR A 352 -4.01 21.49 -5.18
N ASP A 353 -3.35 22.63 -5.45
CA ASP A 353 -3.91 23.75 -6.20
C ASP A 353 -3.73 23.59 -7.73
N ASP A 354 -3.06 22.55 -8.20
CA ASP A 354 -2.89 22.32 -9.64
C ASP A 354 -4.22 22.00 -10.33
N GLU A 355 -4.37 22.50 -11.57
CA GLU A 355 -5.59 22.31 -12.36
C GLU A 355 -5.90 20.82 -12.59
N ALA A 356 -4.86 19.98 -12.75
CA ALA A 356 -5.00 18.54 -12.94
C ALA A 356 -5.61 17.84 -11.71
N ILE A 357 -5.35 18.36 -10.50
CA ILE A 357 -5.95 17.84 -9.26
C ILE A 357 -7.34 18.44 -9.06
N THR A 358 -7.46 19.78 -9.11
CA THR A 358 -8.71 20.48 -8.75
C THR A 358 -9.86 20.21 -9.70
N THR A 359 -9.57 19.84 -10.96
CA THR A 359 -10.58 19.51 -11.98
C THR A 359 -10.71 17.99 -12.25
N ALA A 360 -9.93 17.17 -11.55
CA ALA A 360 -9.94 15.73 -11.77
C ALA A 360 -11.30 15.11 -11.45
N THR A 361 -11.87 14.40 -12.42
CA THR A 361 -13.09 13.61 -12.26
C THR A 361 -12.80 12.14 -12.59
N ASN A 362 -13.65 11.25 -12.11
CA ASN A 362 -13.54 9.83 -12.44
C ASN A 362 -14.86 9.34 -13.07
N GLU A 363 -14.82 9.03 -14.38
CA GLU A 363 -15.98 8.60 -15.16
C GLU A 363 -16.61 7.32 -14.60
N PHE A 364 -15.79 6.37 -14.15
CA PHE A 364 -16.28 5.12 -13.55
C PHE A 364 -17.11 5.38 -12.28
N PHE A 365 -16.79 6.42 -11.52
CA PHE A 365 -17.50 6.85 -10.33
C PHE A 365 -18.49 7.99 -10.63
N ASN A 366 -19.22 7.87 -11.73
CA ASN A 366 -20.29 8.82 -12.10
C ASN A 366 -19.78 10.29 -12.17
N ASP A 367 -18.61 10.50 -12.79
CA ASP A 367 -17.93 11.80 -12.87
C ASP A 367 -17.69 12.45 -11.50
N ALA A 368 -17.42 11.63 -10.47
CA ALA A 368 -17.08 12.14 -9.14
C ALA A 368 -15.89 13.10 -9.22
N PRO A 369 -15.92 14.27 -8.58
CA PRO A 369 -14.80 15.21 -8.53
C PRO A 369 -13.73 14.70 -7.55
N VAL A 370 -13.05 13.61 -7.93
CA VAL A 370 -12.16 12.84 -7.05
C VAL A 370 -10.99 13.66 -6.52
N GLY A 371 -10.45 14.57 -7.33
CA GLY A 371 -9.36 15.43 -6.89
C GLY A 371 -9.79 16.35 -5.74
N GLN A 372 -10.95 17.01 -5.88
CA GLN A 372 -11.51 17.86 -4.83
C GLN A 372 -11.87 17.03 -3.58
N ILE A 373 -12.56 15.91 -3.76
CA ILE A 373 -12.94 15.04 -2.62
C ILE A 373 -11.70 14.60 -1.85
N LEU A 374 -10.67 14.11 -2.54
CA LEU A 374 -9.45 13.62 -1.88
C LEU A 374 -8.68 14.76 -1.19
N ALA A 375 -8.62 15.97 -1.77
CA ALA A 375 -8.02 17.12 -1.11
C ALA A 375 -8.75 17.49 0.18
N GLU A 376 -10.10 17.53 0.16
CA GLU A 376 -10.91 17.81 1.34
C GLU A 376 -10.80 16.69 2.40
N ARG A 377 -10.67 15.43 1.98
CA ARG A 377 -10.41 14.31 2.89
C ARG A 377 -9.02 14.38 3.53
N ALA A 378 -8.01 14.91 2.82
CA ALA A 378 -6.70 15.19 3.36
C ALA A 378 -6.75 16.14 4.56
N GLU A 379 -7.50 17.25 4.40
CA GLU A 379 -7.68 18.25 5.45
C GLU A 379 -8.48 17.72 6.66
N ALA A 380 -9.32 16.70 6.45
CA ALA A 380 -10.13 16.09 7.50
C ALA A 380 -9.35 15.10 8.39
N VAL A 381 -8.14 14.72 8.01
CA VAL A 381 -7.31 13.81 8.82
C VAL A 381 -6.73 14.57 10.01
N THR A 382 -7.22 14.24 11.19
CA THR A 382 -6.79 14.87 12.47
C THR A 382 -6.03 13.91 13.37
N VAL A 383 -6.06 12.62 13.08
CA VAL A 383 -5.36 11.58 13.82
C VAL A 383 -4.35 10.92 12.90
N GLN A 384 -3.12 10.80 13.37
CA GLN A 384 -2.09 9.99 12.75
C GLN A 384 -1.77 8.84 13.71
N PRO A 385 -2.22 7.61 13.42
CA PRO A 385 -1.94 6.46 14.25
C PRO A 385 -0.45 6.28 14.46
N TYR A 386 -0.04 6.05 15.71
CA TYR A 386 1.30 5.57 15.95
C TYR A 386 1.42 4.13 15.43
N LYS A 387 2.33 3.93 14.49
CA LYS A 387 2.58 2.64 13.85
C LYS A 387 3.99 2.18 14.20
N GLY A 388 4.15 1.63 15.41
CA GLY A 388 5.42 1.15 15.93
C GLY A 388 6.00 -0.06 15.15
N PRO A 389 7.19 -0.55 15.56
CA PRO A 389 7.89 -1.62 14.83
C PRO A 389 7.10 -2.92 14.69
N LYS A 390 6.16 -3.19 15.62
CA LYS A 390 5.32 -4.40 15.61
C LYS A 390 3.95 -4.19 14.98
N TYR A 391 3.63 -2.97 14.55
CA TYR A 391 2.30 -2.61 14.03
C TYR A 391 1.80 -3.58 12.97
N SER A 392 2.60 -3.86 11.95
CA SER A 392 2.19 -4.73 10.83
C SER A 392 1.88 -6.16 11.27
N ASP A 393 2.67 -6.71 12.19
CA ASP A 393 2.48 -8.09 12.67
C ASP A 393 1.26 -8.19 13.57
N ILE A 394 1.03 -7.17 14.43
CA ILE A 394 -0.15 -7.11 15.29
C ILE A 394 -1.41 -6.87 14.46
N LEU A 395 -1.36 -6.00 13.45
CA LEU A 395 -2.48 -5.79 12.53
C LEU A 395 -2.88 -7.08 11.82
N GLN A 396 -1.90 -7.85 11.34
CA GLN A 396 -2.17 -9.16 10.73
C GLN A 396 -2.86 -10.12 11.71
N ALA A 397 -2.40 -10.17 12.96
CA ALA A 397 -3.03 -10.99 14.01
C ALA A 397 -4.47 -10.50 14.30
N PHE A 398 -4.69 -9.18 14.33
CA PHE A 398 -6.00 -8.58 14.55
C PHE A 398 -6.97 -8.89 13.40
N GLN A 399 -6.54 -8.72 12.16
CA GLN A 399 -7.34 -9.07 10.99
C GLN A 399 -7.66 -10.58 10.94
N ALA A 400 -6.70 -11.43 11.30
CA ALA A 400 -6.95 -12.88 11.42
C ALA A 400 -8.01 -13.19 12.50
N ALA A 401 -8.00 -12.43 13.60
CA ALA A 401 -9.01 -12.57 14.65
C ALA A 401 -10.41 -12.13 14.16
N ILE A 402 -10.52 -11.01 13.46
CA ILE A 402 -11.77 -10.55 12.82
C ILE A 402 -12.27 -11.61 11.84
N ASN A 403 -11.41 -12.16 11.00
CA ASN A 403 -11.79 -13.18 10.01
C ASN A 403 -12.36 -14.44 10.67
N ARG A 404 -11.84 -14.86 11.85
CA ARG A 404 -12.40 -16.00 12.61
C ARG A 404 -13.83 -15.76 13.10
N VAL A 405 -14.19 -14.51 13.36
CA VAL A 405 -15.57 -14.12 13.70
C VAL A 405 -16.43 -14.06 12.45
N ASP A 406 -15.91 -13.48 11.40
CA ASP A 406 -16.61 -13.28 10.12
C ASP A 406 -16.99 -14.62 9.46
N ASP A 407 -16.09 -15.60 9.45
CA ASP A 407 -16.33 -16.94 8.92
C ASP A 407 -17.09 -17.87 9.89
N GLY A 408 -17.32 -17.42 11.14
CA GLY A 408 -18.03 -18.15 12.18
C GLY A 408 -17.25 -19.31 12.81
N SER A 409 -15.92 -19.37 12.60
CA SER A 409 -15.06 -20.41 13.20
C SER A 409 -14.84 -20.19 14.70
N GLN A 410 -14.96 -18.95 15.16
CA GLN A 410 -14.93 -18.60 16.59
C GLN A 410 -15.98 -17.52 16.89
N ASP A 411 -16.48 -17.53 18.15
CA ASP A 411 -17.25 -16.41 18.69
C ASP A 411 -16.32 -15.22 19.00
N PRO A 412 -16.85 -13.97 19.11
CA PRO A 412 -16.03 -12.79 19.34
C PRO A 412 -15.13 -12.88 20.57
N ASP A 413 -15.64 -13.35 21.71
CA ASP A 413 -14.86 -13.42 22.95
C ASP A 413 -13.66 -14.37 22.82
N LYS A 414 -13.88 -15.50 22.20
CA LYS A 414 -12.86 -16.53 22.01
C LYS A 414 -11.79 -16.08 21.01
N SER A 415 -12.24 -15.42 19.93
CA SER A 415 -11.30 -14.90 18.94
C SER A 415 -10.46 -13.74 19.48
N TRP A 416 -11.04 -12.89 20.36
CA TRP A 416 -10.30 -11.87 21.06
C TRP A 416 -9.22 -12.47 21.98
N GLN A 417 -9.56 -13.47 22.80
CA GLN A 417 -8.59 -14.15 23.66
C GLN A 417 -7.46 -14.82 22.86
N GLN A 418 -7.79 -15.37 21.68
CA GLN A 418 -6.78 -15.92 20.78
C GLN A 418 -5.90 -14.82 20.22
N PHE A 419 -6.45 -13.66 19.84
CA PHE A 419 -5.68 -12.49 19.39
C PHE A 419 -4.66 -12.05 20.44
N LEU A 420 -5.06 -11.90 21.70
CA LEU A 420 -4.14 -11.55 22.79
C LEU A 420 -2.99 -12.57 22.92
N THR A 421 -3.32 -13.86 22.79
CA THR A 421 -2.30 -14.94 22.81
C THR A 421 -1.37 -14.88 21.59
N ASP A 422 -1.92 -14.60 20.40
CA ASP A 422 -1.14 -14.48 19.16
C ASP A 422 -0.16 -13.31 19.26
N VAL A 423 -0.58 -12.16 19.84
CA VAL A 423 0.28 -11.00 20.08
C VAL A 423 1.37 -11.27 21.12
N GLU A 424 1.03 -11.94 22.24
CA GLU A 424 2.04 -12.38 23.22
C GLU A 424 3.16 -13.23 22.58
N ALA A 425 2.83 -14.02 21.56
CA ALA A 425 3.79 -14.87 20.86
C ALA A 425 4.73 -14.09 19.91
N LEU A 426 4.41 -12.85 19.57
CA LEU A 426 5.29 -11.98 18.78
C LEU A 426 6.47 -11.43 19.62
N GLY A 427 6.44 -11.52 20.92
CA GLY A 427 7.52 -11.21 21.86
C GLY A 427 7.49 -9.81 22.42
#